data_713f57170e044118294f0d85db1ab4cc
#
_entry.id   713f57170e044118294f0d85db1ab4cc
#
_cell.length_a   1.000
_cell.length_b   1.000
_cell.length_c   1.000
_cell.angle_alpha   90.00
_cell.angle_beta   90.00
_cell.angle_gamma   90.00
#
_symmetry.space_group_name_H-M   'P 1'
#
loop_
_entity.id
_entity.type
_entity.pdbx_description
1 polymer ?
#
loop_
_entity_poly.entity_id
_entity_poly.type
_entity_poly.pdbx_seq_one_letter_code
_entity_poly.pdbx_strand_id
1 'polypeptide(L)'
;MNAGEVEQAPYLQAKGWTAQDYFDQYQAIQQQIFALAEVPFPGPQRGEEDFTFIDLFAGIGGFRMAMQNNNGRCVFSSEYDKFAQKTYYANYGEIPFGDITQDDTKSFIPQEFDILCGGFPCQPFSIAGVSKKISLGRSHGFDDEKQGNLFFHIAEIIAVHRPKAFFLENVKNLVSHDKGNTFRVIKETLEGLDYSFDARVIDGGYFVPQHRERTFMVGFDKRRYGEGVGFEFDQIIIPDQKPNVGSILQTDVDPKYTLSDKLWQYLQDYAKKHKEKGNGFGFGTITPESTTRTLSARYYKDGSEILVPQDGLNPRRLTPQECAALQGYPIYPINTQNRDHSFVIPVSDNQAYKQFGNSVVMPLVQAIGEVLRNQLLNLDGRNIELRDRIGAAI
;
A
#
# COMPACT_ATOMS: atom_id res chain seq x y z
N MET A 1 -5.64 -12.77 -19.44
CA MET A 1 -6.82 -12.68 -20.37
C MET A 1 -6.55 -13.58 -21.56
N ASN A 2 -7.54 -14.31 -22.03
CA ASN A 2 -7.42 -14.96 -23.33
C ASN A 2 -7.86 -13.98 -24.45
N ALA A 3 -7.52 -14.28 -25.71
CA ALA A 3 -7.75 -13.39 -26.83
C ALA A 3 -9.23 -12.93 -27.00
N GLY A 4 -10.20 -13.78 -26.64
CA GLY A 4 -11.62 -13.48 -26.79
C GLY A 4 -12.18 -12.49 -25.75
N GLU A 5 -11.53 -12.39 -24.58
CA GLU A 5 -11.94 -11.47 -23.51
C GLU A 5 -11.47 -10.04 -23.76
N VAL A 6 -10.31 -9.89 -24.40
CA VAL A 6 -9.75 -8.58 -24.77
C VAL A 6 -10.49 -7.96 -25.95
N GLU A 7 -11.00 -8.77 -26.90
CA GLU A 7 -11.78 -8.29 -28.04
C GLU A 7 -13.10 -7.58 -27.65
N GLN A 8 -13.59 -7.81 -26.43
CA GLN A 8 -14.82 -7.18 -25.91
C GLN A 8 -14.56 -5.88 -25.12
N ALA A 9 -13.31 -5.49 -24.90
CA ALA A 9 -12.99 -4.27 -24.16
C ALA A 9 -13.34 -3.01 -24.98
N PRO A 10 -14.24 -2.11 -24.50
CA PRO A 10 -14.70 -0.94 -25.24
C PRO A 10 -13.57 -0.01 -25.69
N TYR A 11 -12.50 0.08 -24.92
CA TYR A 11 -11.31 0.89 -25.20
C TYR A 11 -10.54 0.40 -26.44
N LEU A 12 -10.43 -0.93 -26.63
CA LEU A 12 -9.73 -1.52 -27.78
C LEU A 12 -10.56 -1.34 -29.04
N GLN A 13 -11.89 -1.48 -28.92
CA GLN A 13 -12.81 -1.23 -30.01
C GLN A 13 -12.77 0.24 -30.46
N ALA A 14 -12.69 1.19 -29.51
CA ALA A 14 -12.58 2.62 -29.82
C ALA A 14 -11.27 2.99 -30.56
N LYS A 15 -10.20 2.19 -30.39
CA LYS A 15 -8.91 2.36 -31.10
C LYS A 15 -8.79 1.50 -32.37
N GLY A 16 -9.73 0.62 -32.62
CA GLY A 16 -9.66 -0.34 -33.72
C GLY A 16 -8.55 -1.39 -33.53
N TRP A 17 -8.16 -1.65 -32.28
CA TRP A 17 -7.13 -2.63 -31.94
C TRP A 17 -7.77 -3.99 -31.67
N THR A 18 -7.09 -5.04 -32.14
CA THR A 18 -7.39 -6.41 -31.73
C THR A 18 -6.74 -6.69 -30.37
N ALA A 19 -7.21 -7.74 -29.71
CA ALA A 19 -6.57 -8.27 -28.52
C ALA A 19 -5.07 -8.55 -28.74
N GLN A 20 -4.73 -9.09 -29.92
CA GLN A 20 -3.36 -9.42 -30.28
C GLN A 20 -2.51 -8.16 -30.42
N ASP A 21 -3.01 -7.10 -31.08
CA ASP A 21 -2.32 -5.82 -31.20
C ASP A 21 -1.99 -5.21 -29.83
N TYR A 22 -2.94 -5.33 -28.89
CA TYR A 22 -2.73 -4.87 -27.51
C TYR A 22 -1.65 -5.68 -26.80
N PHE A 23 -1.71 -7.01 -26.87
CA PHE A 23 -0.72 -7.88 -26.25
C PHE A 23 0.66 -7.71 -26.85
N ASP A 24 0.75 -7.60 -28.16
CA ASP A 24 2.02 -7.44 -28.86
C ASP A 24 2.66 -6.09 -28.54
N GLN A 25 1.87 -5.02 -28.48
CA GLN A 25 2.35 -3.69 -28.12
C GLN A 25 2.70 -3.60 -26.63
N TYR A 26 1.89 -4.17 -25.75
CA TYR A 26 2.16 -4.26 -24.33
C TYR A 26 3.42 -5.09 -24.05
N GLN A 27 3.57 -6.26 -24.68
CA GLN A 27 4.76 -7.08 -24.58
C GLN A 27 6.00 -6.41 -25.22
N ALA A 28 5.85 -5.73 -26.35
CA ALA A 28 6.95 -5.00 -26.97
C ALA A 28 7.42 -3.83 -26.08
N ILE A 29 6.49 -3.09 -25.48
CA ILE A 29 6.80 -2.04 -24.50
C ILE A 29 7.48 -2.65 -23.26
N GLN A 30 6.96 -3.73 -22.73
CA GLN A 30 7.54 -4.44 -21.59
C GLN A 30 8.94 -4.97 -21.94
N GLN A 31 9.13 -5.60 -23.10
CA GLN A 31 10.43 -6.13 -23.55
C GLN A 31 11.46 -5.04 -23.83
N GLN A 32 11.06 -3.90 -24.41
CA GLN A 32 11.97 -2.76 -24.59
C GLN A 32 12.39 -2.14 -23.25
N ILE A 33 11.52 -2.14 -22.28
CA ILE A 33 11.76 -1.64 -20.93
C ILE A 33 12.68 -2.61 -20.17
N PHE A 34 12.41 -3.92 -20.22
CA PHE A 34 13.24 -4.95 -19.57
C PHE A 34 14.64 -5.07 -20.19
N ALA A 35 14.83 -4.71 -21.46
CA ALA A 35 16.14 -4.75 -22.12
C ALA A 35 17.08 -3.58 -21.73
N LEU A 36 16.60 -2.56 -21.00
CA LEU A 36 17.33 -1.29 -20.81
C LEU A 36 17.72 -0.97 -19.36
N ALA A 37 17.20 -1.67 -18.34
CA ALA A 37 17.65 -1.47 -16.95
C ALA A 37 17.34 -2.72 -16.12
N GLU A 38 18.28 -3.16 -15.29
CA GLU A 38 18.00 -4.10 -14.21
C GLU A 38 17.01 -3.43 -13.24
N VAL A 39 15.80 -3.99 -13.19
CA VAL A 39 14.73 -3.51 -12.31
C VAL A 39 15.06 -3.94 -10.88
N PRO A 40 15.13 -3.04 -9.89
CA PRO A 40 15.53 -3.39 -8.53
C PRO A 40 14.66 -4.49 -7.89
N PHE A 41 13.35 -4.49 -8.20
CA PHE A 41 12.38 -5.41 -7.58
C PHE A 41 11.45 -6.05 -8.61
N PRO A 42 11.95 -6.97 -9.46
CA PRO A 42 11.14 -7.56 -10.54
C PRO A 42 10.01 -8.47 -10.04
N GLY A 43 10.14 -9.01 -8.82
CA GLY A 43 9.22 -10.01 -8.28
C GLY A 43 9.39 -11.40 -8.88
N PRO A 44 8.60 -12.40 -8.44
CA PRO A 44 8.68 -13.77 -8.93
C PRO A 44 8.20 -13.85 -10.39
N GLN A 45 8.82 -14.76 -11.16
CA GLN A 45 8.40 -15.06 -12.51
C GLN A 45 7.09 -15.86 -12.52
N ARG A 46 6.39 -15.84 -13.66
CA ARG A 46 5.15 -16.59 -13.82
C ARG A 46 5.39 -18.10 -13.62
N GLY A 47 4.64 -18.68 -12.69
CA GLY A 47 4.74 -20.11 -12.32
C GLY A 47 5.69 -20.39 -11.16
N GLU A 48 6.41 -19.37 -10.65
CA GLU A 48 7.26 -19.47 -9.47
C GLU A 48 6.58 -18.90 -8.22
N GLU A 49 5.47 -18.19 -8.44
CA GLU A 49 4.70 -17.56 -7.36
C GLU A 49 3.85 -18.54 -6.55
N ASP A 50 3.65 -18.24 -5.28
CA ASP A 50 2.71 -18.96 -4.42
C ASP A 50 1.27 -18.51 -4.63
N PHE A 51 1.08 -17.24 -4.97
CA PHE A 51 -0.21 -16.61 -5.24
C PHE A 51 -0.07 -15.42 -6.19
N THR A 52 -1.19 -15.03 -6.79
CA THR A 52 -1.29 -13.81 -7.58
C THR A 52 -2.08 -12.74 -6.83
N PHE A 53 -1.75 -11.47 -7.06
CA PHE A 53 -2.48 -10.37 -6.45
C PHE A 53 -2.62 -9.16 -7.38
N ILE A 54 -3.61 -8.33 -7.07
CA ILE A 54 -3.75 -6.99 -7.63
C ILE A 54 -3.48 -5.94 -6.55
N ASP A 55 -2.91 -4.79 -6.93
CA ASP A 55 -2.57 -3.68 -6.04
C ASP A 55 -3.33 -2.42 -6.45
N LEU A 56 -4.39 -2.09 -5.70
CA LEU A 56 -5.25 -0.93 -5.96
C LEU A 56 -4.78 0.26 -5.12
N PHE A 57 -4.80 1.45 -5.69
CA PHE A 57 -4.23 2.66 -5.08
C PHE A 57 -2.75 2.46 -4.73
N ALA A 58 -2.03 1.86 -5.66
CA ALA A 58 -0.72 1.26 -5.46
C ALA A 58 0.34 2.25 -4.92
N GLY A 59 0.15 3.56 -5.14
CA GLY A 59 1.11 4.58 -4.73
C GLY A 59 2.49 4.30 -5.31
N ILE A 60 3.47 4.16 -4.43
CA ILE A 60 4.85 3.79 -4.80
C ILE A 60 5.15 2.30 -4.63
N GLY A 61 4.11 1.47 -4.45
CA GLY A 61 4.23 0.02 -4.39
C GLY A 61 4.59 -0.56 -3.02
N GLY A 62 4.05 0.00 -1.93
CA GLY A 62 4.28 -0.55 -0.59
C GLY A 62 3.66 -1.93 -0.40
N PHE A 63 2.43 -2.13 -0.85
CA PHE A 63 1.80 -3.47 -0.93
C PHE A 63 2.53 -4.37 -1.94
N ARG A 64 2.87 -3.82 -3.12
CA ARG A 64 3.61 -4.55 -4.15
C ARG A 64 4.87 -5.20 -3.58
N MET A 65 5.74 -4.42 -2.93
CA MET A 65 6.99 -4.92 -2.36
C MET A 65 6.74 -5.96 -1.26
N ALA A 66 5.84 -5.66 -0.33
CA ALA A 66 5.51 -6.56 0.77
C ALA A 66 4.98 -7.92 0.29
N MET A 67 4.09 -7.93 -0.70
CA MET A 67 3.51 -9.16 -1.22
C MET A 67 4.48 -9.93 -2.12
N GLN A 68 5.36 -9.24 -2.88
CA GLN A 68 6.44 -9.90 -3.63
C GLN A 68 7.46 -10.57 -2.71
N ASN A 69 7.80 -9.96 -1.59
CA ASN A 69 8.67 -10.55 -0.58
C ASN A 69 8.08 -11.84 0.04
N ASN A 70 6.77 -12.01 -0.06
CA ASN A 70 6.03 -13.23 0.31
C ASN A 70 5.78 -14.16 -0.88
N ASN A 71 6.59 -14.05 -1.94
CA ASN A 71 6.48 -14.83 -3.16
C ASN A 71 5.15 -14.66 -3.93
N GLY A 72 4.50 -13.49 -3.79
CA GLY A 72 3.33 -13.12 -4.58
C GLY A 72 3.72 -12.46 -5.90
N ARG A 73 3.00 -12.76 -6.99
CA ARG A 73 3.14 -12.08 -8.27
C ARG A 73 2.00 -11.09 -8.49
N CYS A 74 2.33 -9.81 -8.66
CA CYS A 74 1.36 -8.80 -9.04
C CYS A 74 0.94 -9.00 -10.51
N VAL A 75 -0.35 -9.05 -10.75
CA VAL A 75 -0.92 -9.24 -12.10
C VAL A 75 -1.67 -8.02 -12.60
N PHE A 76 -1.91 -7.05 -11.72
CA PHE A 76 -2.52 -5.76 -12.07
C PHE A 76 -2.22 -4.76 -10.94
N SER A 77 -1.95 -3.52 -11.30
CA SER A 77 -1.84 -2.41 -10.36
C SER A 77 -2.52 -1.16 -10.90
N SER A 78 -3.06 -0.32 -10.02
CA SER A 78 -3.76 0.90 -10.38
C SER A 78 -3.29 2.06 -9.50
N GLU A 79 -2.89 3.18 -10.13
CA GLU A 79 -2.50 4.44 -9.49
C GLU A 79 -2.72 5.59 -10.46
N TYR A 80 -3.35 6.68 -10.01
CA TYR A 80 -3.65 7.83 -10.86
C TYR A 80 -2.60 8.95 -10.79
N ASP A 81 -1.83 9.04 -9.68
CA ASP A 81 -0.79 10.07 -9.51
C ASP A 81 0.44 9.74 -10.38
N LYS A 82 0.71 10.57 -11.37
CA LYS A 82 1.80 10.36 -12.34
C LYS A 82 3.19 10.35 -11.69
N PHE A 83 3.39 11.02 -10.56
CA PHE A 83 4.66 10.98 -9.85
C PHE A 83 4.83 9.68 -9.08
N ALA A 84 3.73 9.15 -8.51
CA ALA A 84 3.73 7.83 -7.89
C ALA A 84 3.97 6.73 -8.94
N GLN A 85 3.30 6.79 -10.09
CA GLN A 85 3.54 5.89 -11.23
C GLN A 85 5.01 5.90 -11.67
N LYS A 86 5.65 7.09 -11.70
CA LYS A 86 7.07 7.20 -12.05
C LYS A 86 7.98 6.47 -11.05
N THR A 87 7.69 6.60 -9.75
CA THR A 87 8.45 5.90 -8.69
C THR A 87 8.18 4.40 -8.73
N TYR A 88 6.93 4.00 -8.94
CA TYR A 88 6.55 2.60 -9.11
C TYR A 88 7.29 1.96 -10.30
N TYR A 89 7.27 2.63 -11.46
CA TYR A 89 7.97 2.16 -12.66
C TYR A 89 9.48 1.99 -12.44
N ALA A 90 10.13 2.95 -11.79
CA ALA A 90 11.58 2.89 -11.53
C ALA A 90 11.98 1.71 -10.63
N ASN A 91 11.06 1.16 -9.85
CA ASN A 91 11.33 0.08 -8.91
C ASN A 91 10.85 -1.29 -9.41
N TYR A 92 9.76 -1.34 -10.17
CA TYR A 92 9.13 -2.62 -10.56
C TYR A 92 9.10 -2.85 -12.07
N GLY A 93 9.51 -1.87 -12.89
CA GLY A 93 9.50 -1.98 -14.36
C GLY A 93 8.12 -1.94 -15.00
N GLU A 94 7.07 -1.70 -14.23
CA GLU A 94 5.69 -1.67 -14.68
C GLU A 94 5.06 -0.30 -14.39
N ILE A 95 4.24 0.21 -15.29
CA ILE A 95 3.45 1.41 -15.07
C ILE A 95 2.07 0.97 -14.58
N PRO A 96 1.64 1.38 -13.37
CA PRO A 96 0.28 1.11 -12.92
C PRO A 96 -0.75 1.66 -13.92
N PHE A 97 -1.83 0.93 -14.12
CA PHE A 97 -3.00 1.44 -14.83
C PHE A 97 -3.55 2.68 -14.12
N GLY A 98 -4.30 3.50 -14.81
CA GLY A 98 -4.74 4.80 -14.31
C GLY A 98 -5.70 4.76 -13.12
N ASP A 99 -6.70 5.62 -13.18
CA ASP A 99 -7.71 5.77 -12.14
C ASP A 99 -8.67 4.57 -12.10
N ILE A 100 -8.71 3.85 -10.98
CA ILE A 100 -9.56 2.66 -10.79
C ILE A 100 -11.06 2.98 -10.80
N THR A 101 -11.45 4.24 -10.72
CA THR A 101 -12.86 4.63 -10.85
C THR A 101 -13.37 4.56 -12.29
N GLN A 102 -12.45 4.48 -13.24
CA GLN A 102 -12.78 4.41 -14.68
C GLN A 102 -12.99 2.95 -15.11
N ASP A 103 -14.07 2.70 -15.85
CA ASP A 103 -14.39 1.36 -16.35
C ASP A 103 -13.32 0.84 -17.31
N ASP A 104 -12.71 1.72 -18.11
CA ASP A 104 -11.59 1.38 -18.98
C ASP A 104 -10.39 0.81 -18.16
N THR A 105 -10.10 1.41 -17.00
CA THR A 105 -9.04 0.89 -16.11
C THR A 105 -9.43 -0.48 -15.55
N LYS A 106 -10.67 -0.65 -15.09
CA LYS A 106 -11.16 -1.93 -14.55
C LYS A 106 -11.16 -3.05 -15.59
N SER A 107 -11.36 -2.71 -16.87
CA SER A 107 -11.37 -3.71 -17.96
C SER A 107 -10.04 -4.45 -18.13
N PHE A 108 -8.93 -3.91 -17.61
CA PHE A 108 -7.62 -4.56 -17.61
C PHE A 108 -7.38 -5.49 -16.40
N ILE A 109 -8.29 -5.54 -15.42
CA ILE A 109 -8.17 -6.45 -14.29
C ILE A 109 -8.30 -7.89 -14.82
N PRO A 110 -7.32 -8.79 -14.54
CA PRO A 110 -7.42 -10.20 -14.93
C PRO A 110 -8.66 -10.85 -14.34
N GLN A 111 -9.24 -11.79 -15.06
CA GLN A 111 -10.45 -12.49 -14.61
C GLN A 111 -10.21 -13.26 -13.31
N GLU A 112 -9.02 -13.83 -13.15
CA GLU A 112 -8.64 -14.61 -11.98
C GLU A 112 -7.37 -14.05 -11.34
N PHE A 113 -7.42 -13.85 -10.05
CA PHE A 113 -6.29 -13.56 -9.16
C PHE A 113 -6.67 -13.97 -7.73
N ASP A 114 -5.66 -14.20 -6.88
CA ASP A 114 -5.90 -14.78 -5.56
C ASP A 114 -6.25 -13.71 -4.50
N ILE A 115 -5.55 -12.57 -4.49
CA ILE A 115 -5.67 -11.57 -3.43
C ILE A 115 -5.89 -10.16 -4.02
N LEU A 116 -6.88 -9.44 -3.51
CA LEU A 116 -7.04 -8.01 -3.77
C LEU A 116 -6.37 -7.24 -2.64
N CYS A 117 -5.33 -6.46 -2.96
CA CYS A 117 -4.65 -5.55 -2.04
C CYS A 117 -5.03 -4.10 -2.31
N GLY A 118 -5.11 -3.26 -1.27
CA GLY A 118 -5.31 -1.82 -1.47
C GLY A 118 -5.29 -1.00 -0.19
N GLY A 119 -4.53 0.12 -0.24
CA GLY A 119 -4.54 1.18 0.76
C GLY A 119 -5.41 2.34 0.26
N PHE A 120 -6.70 2.34 0.53
CA PHE A 120 -7.62 3.34 0.01
C PHE A 120 -7.74 4.57 0.93
N PRO A 121 -7.93 5.79 0.39
CA PRO A 121 -8.08 7.00 1.22
C PRO A 121 -9.39 6.98 2.00
N CYS A 122 -9.35 7.50 3.26
CA CYS A 122 -10.53 7.68 4.08
C CYS A 122 -11.36 8.85 3.54
N GLN A 123 -12.48 8.56 2.92
CA GLN A 123 -13.45 9.53 2.46
C GLN A 123 -14.78 9.36 3.22
N PRO A 124 -15.50 10.45 3.56
CA PRO A 124 -16.79 10.33 4.23
C PRO A 124 -17.80 9.63 3.32
N PHE A 125 -18.57 8.70 3.90
CA PHE A 125 -19.68 8.05 3.22
C PHE A 125 -20.94 8.90 3.31
N SER A 126 -21.65 9.10 2.20
CA SER A 126 -23.06 9.45 2.23
C SER A 126 -23.88 8.16 2.43
N ILE A 127 -24.40 7.96 3.64
CA ILE A 127 -25.05 6.70 4.07
C ILE A 127 -26.44 6.49 3.42
N ALA A 128 -27.02 7.53 2.82
CA ALA A 128 -28.46 7.55 2.46
C ALA A 128 -28.89 6.50 1.41
N GLY A 129 -27.98 5.86 0.68
CA GLY A 129 -28.33 4.91 -0.40
C GLY A 129 -27.88 3.46 -0.22
N VAL A 130 -26.97 3.18 0.70
CA VAL A 130 -26.21 1.91 0.72
C VAL A 130 -27.04 0.72 1.23
N SER A 131 -27.78 0.88 2.30
CA SER A 131 -28.48 -0.23 2.98
C SER A 131 -29.61 -0.87 2.18
N LYS A 132 -30.21 -0.16 1.26
CA LYS A 132 -31.39 -0.63 0.52
C LYS A 132 -31.06 -1.40 -0.76
N LYS A 133 -29.85 -1.25 -1.31
CA LYS A 133 -29.46 -1.78 -2.63
C LYS A 133 -28.62 -3.03 -2.56
N ILE A 134 -27.82 -3.23 -1.49
CA ILE A 134 -27.00 -4.43 -1.30
C ILE A 134 -27.90 -5.67 -1.07
N SER A 135 -29.02 -5.50 -0.36
CA SER A 135 -29.99 -6.59 -0.09
C SER A 135 -30.74 -7.10 -1.33
N LEU A 136 -30.65 -6.43 -2.46
CA LEU A 136 -31.45 -6.73 -3.66
C LEU A 136 -30.65 -7.38 -4.82
N GLY A 137 -29.34 -7.65 -4.68
CA GLY A 137 -28.55 -8.39 -5.68
C GLY A 137 -28.59 -7.82 -7.12
N ARG A 138 -28.91 -6.52 -7.29
CA ARG A 138 -29.05 -5.92 -8.62
C ARG A 138 -27.78 -5.18 -9.02
N SER A 139 -27.13 -5.66 -10.08
CA SER A 139 -25.91 -5.09 -10.68
C SER A 139 -26.05 -3.65 -11.22
N HIS A 140 -27.26 -3.12 -11.37
CA HIS A 140 -27.53 -1.77 -11.92
C HIS A 140 -27.81 -0.68 -10.88
N GLY A 141 -27.60 -0.92 -9.58
CA GLY A 141 -27.92 0.02 -8.51
C GLY A 141 -26.75 0.84 -7.99
N PHE A 142 -25.57 0.76 -8.61
CA PHE A 142 -24.37 1.43 -8.16
C PHE A 142 -24.14 2.84 -8.75
N ASP A 143 -24.96 3.30 -9.71
CA ASP A 143 -24.59 4.39 -10.61
C ASP A 143 -24.85 5.83 -10.12
N ASP A 144 -25.81 6.11 -9.23
CA ASP A 144 -26.26 7.51 -9.01
C ASP A 144 -25.76 8.22 -7.74
N GLU A 145 -25.28 7.52 -6.69
CA GLU A 145 -24.79 8.14 -5.44
C GLU A 145 -23.33 7.83 -5.11
N LYS A 146 -22.63 7.10 -5.99
CA LYS A 146 -21.33 6.52 -5.73
C LYS A 146 -20.15 7.29 -6.30
N GLN A 147 -20.35 8.30 -7.08
CA GLN A 147 -19.29 9.04 -7.78
C GLN A 147 -18.27 9.72 -6.85
N GLY A 148 -18.05 9.23 -5.66
CA GLY A 148 -17.09 9.81 -4.72
C GLY A 148 -16.44 8.86 -3.72
N ASN A 149 -16.84 7.59 -3.63
CA ASN A 149 -16.27 6.71 -2.61
C ASN A 149 -15.50 5.53 -3.19
N LEU A 150 -14.18 5.60 -3.08
CA LEU A 150 -13.23 4.63 -3.61
C LEU A 150 -13.39 3.21 -3.04
N PHE A 151 -13.92 3.07 -1.83
CA PHE A 151 -14.21 1.76 -1.25
C PHE A 151 -15.24 0.97 -2.06
N PHE A 152 -16.25 1.63 -2.63
CA PHE A 152 -17.26 0.89 -3.41
C PHE A 152 -16.72 0.34 -4.73
N HIS A 153 -15.70 0.96 -5.31
CA HIS A 153 -14.99 0.36 -6.45
C HIS A 153 -14.22 -0.90 -6.04
N ILE A 154 -13.65 -0.94 -4.82
CA ILE A 154 -13.07 -2.18 -4.25
C ILE A 154 -14.16 -3.25 -4.11
N ALA A 155 -15.29 -2.92 -3.49
CA ALA A 155 -16.39 -3.85 -3.27
C ALA A 155 -16.96 -4.39 -4.60
N GLU A 156 -17.06 -3.55 -5.62
CA GLU A 156 -17.47 -3.93 -6.98
C GLU A 156 -16.49 -4.94 -7.60
N ILE A 157 -15.19 -4.67 -7.52
CA ILE A 157 -14.15 -5.57 -8.05
C ILE A 157 -14.18 -6.92 -7.30
N ILE A 158 -14.35 -6.90 -5.98
CA ILE A 158 -14.51 -8.13 -5.18
C ILE A 158 -15.76 -8.92 -5.61
N ALA A 159 -16.88 -8.22 -5.85
CA ALA A 159 -18.13 -8.85 -6.28
C ALA A 159 -18.01 -9.52 -7.65
N VAL A 160 -17.31 -8.87 -8.59
CA VAL A 160 -17.15 -9.34 -9.98
C VAL A 160 -16.12 -10.46 -10.08
N HIS A 161 -14.94 -10.27 -9.50
CA HIS A 161 -13.80 -11.18 -9.71
C HIS A 161 -13.70 -12.28 -8.67
N ARG A 162 -14.34 -12.13 -7.50
CA ARG A 162 -14.34 -13.13 -6.43
C ARG A 162 -12.93 -13.63 -6.06
N PRO A 163 -11.96 -12.75 -5.71
CA PRO A 163 -10.65 -13.20 -5.26
C PRO A 163 -10.78 -14.10 -4.02
N LYS A 164 -9.79 -14.97 -3.78
CA LYS A 164 -9.75 -15.87 -2.62
C LYS A 164 -9.73 -15.11 -1.30
N ALA A 165 -9.06 -13.93 -1.30
CA ALA A 165 -8.96 -13.06 -0.15
C ALA A 165 -8.87 -11.58 -0.57
N PHE A 166 -9.15 -10.70 0.38
CA PHE A 166 -8.79 -9.28 0.28
C PHE A 166 -7.86 -8.89 1.45
N PHE A 167 -7.00 -7.90 1.20
CA PHE A 167 -6.12 -7.29 2.19
C PHE A 167 -6.11 -5.76 2.03
N LEU A 168 -6.80 -5.06 2.92
CA LEU A 168 -7.03 -3.62 2.84
C LEU A 168 -6.38 -2.88 4.01
N GLU A 169 -5.92 -1.66 3.76
CA GLU A 169 -5.37 -0.75 4.77
C GLU A 169 -6.09 0.59 4.76
N ASN A 170 -6.19 1.20 5.94
CA ASN A 170 -6.67 2.57 6.08
C ASN A 170 -6.12 3.20 7.37
N VAL A 171 -6.34 4.50 7.54
CA VAL A 171 -5.95 5.21 8.76
C VAL A 171 -6.68 4.67 9.99
N LYS A 172 -6.03 4.74 11.18
CA LYS A 172 -6.63 4.34 12.47
C LYS A 172 -8.04 4.93 12.70
N ASN A 173 -8.20 6.20 12.34
CA ASN A 173 -9.45 6.91 12.58
C ASN A 173 -10.64 6.38 11.77
N LEU A 174 -10.44 5.49 10.80
CA LEU A 174 -11.52 4.83 10.07
C LEU A 174 -12.50 4.15 11.03
N VAL A 175 -12.00 3.50 12.07
CA VAL A 175 -12.82 2.75 13.05
C VAL A 175 -13.78 3.66 13.81
N SER A 176 -13.37 4.90 14.10
CA SER A 176 -14.19 5.89 14.84
C SER A 176 -14.85 6.95 13.95
N HIS A 177 -14.53 6.96 12.65
CA HIS A 177 -15.04 7.93 11.70
C HIS A 177 -16.58 7.85 11.63
N ASP A 178 -17.23 9.02 11.65
CA ASP A 178 -18.69 9.12 11.69
C ASP A 178 -19.32 8.22 12.77
N LYS A 179 -18.80 8.31 13.99
CA LYS A 179 -19.25 7.49 15.13
C LYS A 179 -19.21 5.97 14.87
N GLY A 180 -18.27 5.51 14.03
CA GLY A 180 -18.11 4.11 13.64
C GLY A 180 -18.98 3.66 12.44
N ASN A 181 -19.82 4.53 11.90
CA ASN A 181 -20.69 4.17 10.77
C ASN A 181 -19.91 3.79 9.52
N THR A 182 -18.83 4.53 9.21
CA THR A 182 -17.98 4.25 8.05
C THR A 182 -17.43 2.83 8.10
N PHE A 183 -16.84 2.44 9.23
CA PHE A 183 -16.27 1.11 9.42
C PHE A 183 -17.34 0.02 9.37
N ARG A 184 -18.52 0.26 9.99
CA ARG A 184 -19.65 -0.65 9.95
C ARG A 184 -20.13 -0.90 8.52
N VAL A 185 -20.25 0.16 7.68
CA VAL A 185 -20.65 0.00 6.28
C VAL A 185 -19.64 -0.82 5.48
N ILE A 186 -18.34 -0.61 5.69
CA ILE A 186 -17.29 -1.41 5.05
C ILE A 186 -17.46 -2.89 5.41
N LYS A 187 -17.57 -3.19 6.72
CA LYS A 187 -17.77 -4.53 7.23
C LYS A 187 -19.02 -5.20 6.65
N GLU A 188 -20.19 -4.57 6.81
CA GLU A 188 -21.47 -5.10 6.31
C GLU A 188 -21.47 -5.31 4.79
N THR A 189 -20.77 -4.45 4.03
CA THR A 189 -20.65 -4.61 2.59
C THR A 189 -19.85 -5.85 2.22
N LEU A 190 -18.69 -6.05 2.84
CA LEU A 190 -17.82 -7.20 2.54
C LEU A 190 -18.41 -8.51 3.05
N GLU A 191 -19.01 -8.52 4.24
CA GLU A 191 -19.76 -9.67 4.75
C GLU A 191 -20.98 -10.02 3.88
N GLY A 192 -21.68 -9.00 3.35
CA GLY A 192 -22.78 -9.16 2.41
C GLY A 192 -22.36 -9.71 1.05
N LEU A 193 -21.07 -9.66 0.71
CA LEU A 193 -20.48 -10.33 -0.45
C LEU A 193 -20.01 -11.76 -0.14
N ASP A 194 -20.37 -12.33 1.02
CA ASP A 194 -19.96 -13.64 1.52
C ASP A 194 -18.44 -13.77 1.76
N TYR A 195 -17.80 -12.68 2.26
CA TYR A 195 -16.44 -12.74 2.77
C TYR A 195 -16.42 -12.76 4.30
N SER A 196 -15.41 -13.40 4.89
CA SER A 196 -15.08 -13.15 6.29
C SER A 196 -14.51 -11.74 6.43
N PHE A 197 -14.57 -11.17 7.63
CA PHE A 197 -14.07 -9.82 7.87
C PHE A 197 -13.39 -9.77 9.25
N ASP A 198 -12.07 -9.71 9.22
CA ASP A 198 -11.22 -9.53 10.38
C ASP A 198 -10.49 -8.21 10.27
N ALA A 199 -10.45 -7.44 11.36
CA ALA A 199 -9.80 -6.14 11.35
C ALA A 199 -9.05 -5.86 12.65
N ARG A 200 -7.88 -5.21 12.51
CA ARG A 200 -7.06 -4.81 13.66
C ARG A 200 -6.36 -3.49 13.39
N VAL A 201 -6.30 -2.63 14.41
CA VAL A 201 -5.42 -1.45 14.40
C VAL A 201 -4.06 -1.91 14.91
N ILE A 202 -3.02 -1.71 14.10
CA ILE A 202 -1.65 -2.09 14.45
C ILE A 202 -0.74 -0.87 14.30
N ASP A 203 0.17 -0.67 15.25
CA ASP A 203 1.20 0.35 15.20
C ASP A 203 2.44 -0.18 14.48
N GLY A 204 2.86 0.50 13.43
CA GLY A 204 4.11 0.22 12.71
C GLY A 204 5.38 0.39 13.55
N GLY A 205 5.29 1.01 14.73
CA GLY A 205 6.39 1.27 15.64
C GLY A 205 7.12 0.03 16.18
N TYR A 206 6.59 -1.16 15.94
CA TYR A 206 7.28 -2.42 16.18
C TYR A 206 8.24 -2.82 15.05
N PHE A 207 8.01 -2.32 13.84
CA PHE A 207 8.73 -2.69 12.62
C PHE A 207 9.67 -1.59 12.11
N VAL A 208 9.30 -0.33 12.33
CA VAL A 208 10.07 0.85 11.92
C VAL A 208 10.09 1.87 13.08
N PRO A 209 11.06 2.78 13.16
CA PRO A 209 11.14 3.73 14.28
C PRO A 209 10.12 4.88 14.15
N GLN A 210 8.85 4.52 13.88
CA GLN A 210 7.75 5.47 13.65
C GLN A 210 6.45 4.97 14.28
N HIS A 211 5.82 5.79 15.11
CA HIS A 211 4.42 5.58 15.49
C HIS A 211 3.51 5.85 14.30
N ARG A 212 2.97 4.79 13.70
CA ARG A 212 2.04 4.86 12.58
C ARG A 212 0.97 3.78 12.72
N GLU A 213 -0.11 4.14 13.41
CA GLU A 213 -1.24 3.25 13.60
C GLU A 213 -2.14 3.22 12.37
N ARG A 214 -2.44 2.01 11.90
CA ARG A 214 -3.29 1.77 10.73
C ARG A 214 -4.29 0.66 11.01
N THR A 215 -5.46 0.77 10.40
CA THR A 215 -6.47 -0.27 10.40
C THR A 215 -6.20 -1.20 9.23
N PHE A 216 -5.93 -2.46 9.53
CA PHE A 216 -5.82 -3.53 8.54
C PHE A 216 -7.09 -4.35 8.56
N MET A 217 -7.58 -4.71 7.37
CA MET A 217 -8.79 -5.50 7.17
C MET A 217 -8.45 -6.63 6.20
N VAL A 218 -8.68 -7.86 6.63
CA VAL A 218 -8.43 -9.07 5.85
C VAL A 218 -9.68 -9.93 5.86
N GLY A 219 -9.96 -10.60 4.76
CA GLY A 219 -11.06 -11.55 4.70
C GLY A 219 -10.90 -12.53 3.56
N PHE A 220 -11.52 -13.69 3.73
CA PHE A 220 -11.52 -14.81 2.78
C PHE A 220 -12.90 -15.03 2.19
N ASP A 221 -12.98 -15.53 0.96
CA ASP A 221 -14.22 -15.93 0.32
C ASP A 221 -14.87 -17.14 1.04
N LYS A 222 -15.98 -16.92 1.77
CA LYS A 222 -16.70 -17.96 2.51
C LYS A 222 -17.36 -18.99 1.58
N ARG A 223 -17.69 -18.61 0.34
CA ARG A 223 -18.22 -19.58 -0.65
C ARG A 223 -17.18 -20.64 -1.00
N ARG A 224 -15.91 -20.26 -0.98
CA ARG A 224 -14.78 -21.16 -1.29
C ARG A 224 -14.31 -21.97 -0.07
N TYR A 225 -14.24 -21.32 1.09
CA TYR A 225 -13.55 -21.88 2.28
C TYR A 225 -14.48 -22.18 3.45
N GLY A 226 -15.77 -21.86 3.34
CA GLY A 226 -16.78 -22.10 4.39
C GLY A 226 -16.93 -20.96 5.40
N GLU A 227 -18.02 -21.03 6.17
CA GLU A 227 -18.42 -19.96 7.11
C GLU A 227 -17.44 -19.77 8.28
N GLY A 228 -16.66 -20.77 8.64
CA GLY A 228 -15.71 -20.70 9.76
C GLY A 228 -14.35 -20.10 9.41
N VAL A 229 -14.12 -19.69 8.15
CA VAL A 229 -12.84 -19.11 7.75
C VAL A 229 -12.68 -17.70 8.32
N GLY A 230 -11.49 -17.39 8.84
CA GLY A 230 -11.14 -16.06 9.35
C GLY A 230 -9.64 -15.83 9.33
N PHE A 231 -9.22 -14.57 9.47
CA PHE A 231 -7.81 -14.20 9.50
C PHE A 231 -7.29 -14.09 10.94
N GLU A 232 -6.14 -14.70 11.20
CA GLU A 232 -5.57 -14.82 12.53
C GLU A 232 -4.45 -13.79 12.77
N PHE A 233 -4.81 -12.54 13.12
CA PHE A 233 -3.85 -11.47 13.42
C PHE A 233 -2.84 -11.81 14.52
N ASP A 234 -3.16 -12.74 15.42
CA ASP A 234 -2.28 -13.16 16.52
C ASP A 234 -1.07 -14.00 16.05
N GLN A 235 -1.10 -14.48 14.82
CA GLN A 235 0.03 -15.18 14.18
C GLN A 235 1.08 -14.24 13.59
N ILE A 236 0.86 -12.93 13.60
CA ILE A 236 1.84 -11.96 13.11
C ILE A 236 3.08 -11.99 14.02
N ILE A 237 4.22 -12.29 13.45
CA ILE A 237 5.50 -12.27 14.16
C ILE A 237 5.95 -10.82 14.30
N ILE A 238 6.01 -10.34 15.52
CA ILE A 238 6.51 -9.01 15.86
C ILE A 238 8.01 -9.13 16.19
N PRO A 239 8.88 -8.25 15.65
CA PRO A 239 10.30 -8.24 15.98
C PRO A 239 10.55 -8.08 17.50
N ASP A 240 11.50 -8.85 18.04
CA ASP A 240 11.85 -8.81 19.47
C ASP A 240 12.39 -7.45 19.92
N GLN A 241 13.07 -6.75 19.00
CA GLN A 241 13.68 -5.44 19.27
C GLN A 241 13.00 -4.37 18.42
N LYS A 242 12.51 -3.32 19.09
CA LYS A 242 12.01 -2.14 18.39
C LYS A 242 13.16 -1.37 17.75
N PRO A 243 13.06 -1.02 16.47
CA PRO A 243 14.05 -0.17 15.84
C PRO A 243 14.00 1.25 16.43
N ASN A 244 15.17 1.92 16.45
CA ASN A 244 15.28 3.31 16.85
C ASN A 244 15.62 4.20 15.65
N VAL A 245 15.43 5.52 15.80
CA VAL A 245 15.66 6.49 14.72
C VAL A 245 17.12 6.51 14.25
N GLY A 246 18.08 6.26 15.15
CA GLY A 246 19.49 6.22 14.78
C GLY A 246 19.81 5.23 13.67
N SER A 247 19.02 4.14 13.56
CA SER A 247 19.20 3.13 12.51
C SER A 247 18.89 3.60 11.10
N ILE A 248 18.20 4.74 10.95
CA ILE A 248 17.80 5.28 9.64
C ILE A 248 18.44 6.63 9.30
N LEU A 249 19.16 7.25 10.24
CA LEU A 249 19.77 8.56 10.01
C LEU A 249 21.07 8.44 9.21
N GLN A 250 21.20 9.32 8.21
CA GLN A 250 22.43 9.49 7.42
C GLN A 250 23.43 10.37 8.18
N THR A 251 24.71 10.06 8.04
CA THR A 251 25.80 10.80 8.70
C THR A 251 26.23 12.05 7.94
N ASP A 252 26.18 12.00 6.61
CA ASP A 252 26.57 13.12 5.73
C ASP A 252 25.32 13.58 4.94
N VAL A 253 24.70 14.66 5.41
CA VAL A 253 23.44 15.18 4.89
C VAL A 253 23.66 16.57 4.31
N ASP A 254 23.19 16.79 3.07
CA ASP A 254 23.25 18.07 2.39
C ASP A 254 22.67 19.21 3.28
N PRO A 255 23.38 20.32 3.48
CA PRO A 255 22.90 21.47 4.25
C PRO A 255 21.54 22.04 3.80
N LYS A 256 21.09 21.75 2.60
CA LYS A 256 19.76 22.18 2.10
C LYS A 256 18.60 21.68 2.98
N TYR A 257 18.81 20.61 3.74
CA TYR A 257 17.80 20.06 4.66
C TYR A 257 17.74 20.80 5.99
N THR A 258 18.75 21.58 6.34
CA THR A 258 18.76 22.44 7.53
C THR A 258 17.73 23.56 7.40
N LEU A 259 16.95 23.79 8.45
CA LEU A 259 15.94 24.85 8.44
C LEU A 259 16.61 26.22 8.43
N SER A 260 16.07 27.12 7.62
CA SER A 260 16.50 28.53 7.68
C SER A 260 16.12 29.15 9.02
N ASP A 261 16.86 30.17 9.47
CA ASP A 261 16.59 30.87 10.73
C ASP A 261 15.15 31.38 10.79
N LYS A 262 14.65 31.92 9.68
CA LYS A 262 13.27 32.41 9.56
C LYS A 262 12.24 31.30 9.80
N LEU A 263 12.42 30.13 9.21
CA LEU A 263 11.49 29.02 9.36
C LEU A 263 11.59 28.42 10.76
N TRP A 264 12.80 28.28 11.28
CA TRP A 264 13.01 27.76 12.65
C TRP A 264 12.39 28.68 13.70
N GLN A 265 12.60 30.00 13.59
CA GLN A 265 11.96 30.97 14.50
C GLN A 265 10.43 30.90 14.42
N TYR A 266 9.88 30.82 13.20
CA TYR A 266 8.44 30.69 13.00
C TYR A 266 7.88 29.45 13.71
N LEU A 267 8.53 28.29 13.58
CA LEU A 267 8.08 27.05 14.24
C LEU A 267 8.12 27.14 15.77
N GLN A 268 9.15 27.81 16.33
CA GLN A 268 9.25 28.04 17.78
C GLN A 268 8.12 28.94 18.26
N ASP A 269 7.87 30.06 17.60
CA ASP A 269 6.79 31.01 17.94
C ASP A 269 5.41 30.34 17.81
N TYR A 270 5.23 29.55 16.77
CA TYR A 270 4.00 28.78 16.57
C TYR A 270 3.77 27.78 17.71
N ALA A 271 4.76 27.00 18.08
CA ALA A 271 4.68 26.04 19.18
C ALA A 271 4.36 26.73 20.52
N LYS A 272 5.04 27.88 20.82
CA LYS A 272 4.80 28.68 22.00
C LYS A 272 3.35 29.17 22.07
N LYS A 273 2.86 29.79 20.99
CA LYS A 273 1.48 30.28 20.87
C LYS A 273 0.44 29.18 21.09
N HIS A 274 0.69 27.97 20.57
CA HIS A 274 -0.23 26.85 20.75
C HIS A 274 -0.18 26.24 22.13
N LYS A 275 0.99 26.21 22.77
CA LYS A 275 1.16 25.79 24.16
C LYS A 275 0.38 26.74 25.11
N GLU A 276 0.46 28.05 24.88
CA GLU A 276 -0.29 29.06 25.65
C GLU A 276 -1.83 28.90 25.53
N LYS A 277 -2.29 28.35 24.39
CA LYS A 277 -3.71 28.05 24.14
C LYS A 277 -4.15 26.66 24.67
N GLY A 278 -3.26 25.93 25.33
CA GLY A 278 -3.56 24.60 25.89
C GLY A 278 -3.72 23.50 24.84
N ASN A 279 -3.30 23.73 23.58
CA ASN A 279 -3.29 22.69 22.57
C ASN A 279 -1.83 22.28 22.21
N GLY A 280 -1.65 21.03 21.86
CA GLY A 280 -0.33 20.39 21.66
C GLY A 280 0.26 20.54 20.25
N PHE A 281 -0.16 21.56 19.49
CA PHE A 281 0.40 21.79 18.15
C PHE A 281 1.81 22.41 18.25
N GLY A 282 2.74 21.87 17.44
CA GLY A 282 4.12 22.34 17.40
C GLY A 282 4.99 21.39 16.57
N PHE A 283 6.30 21.60 16.65
CA PHE A 283 7.25 20.71 15.99
C PHE A 283 7.63 19.52 16.89
N GLY A 284 8.21 18.47 16.27
CA GLY A 284 8.77 17.31 16.97
C GLY A 284 10.26 17.19 16.70
N THR A 285 11.09 17.23 17.75
CA THR A 285 12.50 16.86 17.66
C THR A 285 12.71 15.41 18.06
N ILE A 286 13.69 14.77 17.46
CA ILE A 286 14.03 13.36 17.70
C ILE A 286 15.44 13.23 18.27
N THR A 287 15.71 12.13 18.94
CA THR A 287 17.05 11.64 19.30
C THR A 287 17.29 10.30 18.61
N PRO A 288 18.54 9.85 18.47
CA PRO A 288 18.82 8.56 17.84
C PRO A 288 18.08 7.37 18.47
N GLU A 289 17.78 7.42 19.76
CA GLU A 289 17.11 6.36 20.53
C GLU A 289 15.59 6.44 20.45
N SER A 290 15.05 7.55 19.94
CA SER A 290 13.60 7.79 19.93
C SER A 290 12.87 7.04 18.82
N THR A 291 11.53 7.05 18.91
CA THR A 291 10.61 6.71 17.84
C THR A 291 9.94 7.99 17.35
N THR A 292 9.78 8.17 16.04
CA THR A 292 9.17 9.38 15.48
C THR A 292 7.66 9.39 15.61
N ARG A 293 7.08 10.57 15.45
CA ARG A 293 5.66 10.72 15.09
C ARG A 293 5.41 10.18 13.67
N THR A 294 4.14 10.02 13.33
CA THR A 294 3.73 9.64 11.96
C THR A 294 4.24 10.65 10.92
N LEU A 295 5.00 10.18 9.95
CA LEU A 295 5.34 10.94 8.74
C LEU A 295 4.06 11.19 7.94
N SER A 296 3.66 12.44 7.77
CA SER A 296 2.45 12.80 7.02
C SER A 296 2.78 13.15 5.57
N ALA A 297 1.76 13.07 4.69
CA ALA A 297 1.88 13.53 3.30
C ALA A 297 2.18 15.04 3.19
N ARG A 298 2.01 15.79 4.29
CA ARG A 298 2.27 17.24 4.36
C ARG A 298 3.69 17.59 4.78
N TYR A 299 4.52 16.60 5.09
CA TYR A 299 5.92 16.79 5.53
C TYR A 299 6.74 17.69 4.57
N TYR A 300 6.41 17.67 3.28
CA TYR A 300 7.04 18.54 2.28
C TYR A 300 6.89 20.05 2.56
N LYS A 301 5.91 20.48 3.39
CA LYS A 301 5.65 21.89 3.65
C LYS A 301 6.73 22.52 4.53
N ASP A 302 6.91 22.03 5.74
CA ASP A 302 7.84 22.57 6.73
C ASP A 302 8.65 21.50 7.48
N GLY A 303 8.25 20.23 7.34
CA GLY A 303 8.92 19.09 7.99
C GLY A 303 8.79 19.08 9.51
N SER A 304 7.86 19.86 10.06
CA SER A 304 7.78 20.13 11.50
C SER A 304 7.44 18.92 12.36
N GLU A 305 6.87 17.86 11.77
CA GLU A 305 6.54 16.64 12.51
C GLU A 305 7.78 15.90 13.04
N ILE A 306 8.89 15.95 12.27
CA ILE A 306 10.11 15.19 12.57
C ILE A 306 11.33 16.04 12.22
N LEU A 307 11.97 16.61 13.22
CA LEU A 307 13.18 17.42 13.07
C LEU A 307 14.36 16.75 13.76
N VAL A 308 15.47 16.65 13.04
CA VAL A 308 16.76 16.11 13.54
C VAL A 308 17.60 17.26 14.09
N PRO A 309 17.91 17.28 15.40
CA PRO A 309 18.81 18.27 15.98
C PRO A 309 20.20 18.20 15.34
N GLN A 310 20.88 19.33 15.27
CA GLN A 310 22.26 19.46 14.79
C GLN A 310 23.06 20.31 15.77
N ASP A 311 24.30 19.93 16.03
CA ASP A 311 25.17 20.68 16.93
C ASP A 311 25.55 22.05 16.33
N GLY A 312 25.22 23.13 17.03
CA GLY A 312 25.52 24.49 16.60
C GLY A 312 24.77 25.02 15.39
N LEU A 313 23.79 24.26 14.89
CA LEU A 313 22.96 24.63 13.72
C LEU A 313 21.47 24.51 14.05
N ASN A 314 20.64 25.10 13.21
CA ASN A 314 19.20 24.83 13.23
C ASN A 314 18.94 23.33 12.95
N PRO A 315 17.85 22.75 13.47
CA PRO A 315 17.51 21.38 13.16
C PRO A 315 17.26 21.22 11.66
N ARG A 316 17.41 19.98 11.18
CA ARG A 316 17.16 19.63 9.80
C ARG A 316 15.91 18.77 9.63
N ARG A 317 15.36 18.75 8.43
CA ARG A 317 14.37 17.76 8.02
C ARG A 317 15.05 16.42 7.73
N LEU A 318 14.27 15.35 7.71
CA LEU A 318 14.70 14.09 7.14
C LEU A 318 14.95 14.25 5.62
N THR A 319 15.90 13.48 5.11
CA THR A 319 16.07 13.32 3.66
C THR A 319 14.98 12.41 3.07
N PRO A 320 14.74 12.42 1.75
CA PRO A 320 13.86 11.44 1.11
C PRO A 320 14.27 9.98 1.39
N GLN A 321 15.56 9.69 1.43
CA GLN A 321 16.10 8.37 1.75
C GLN A 321 15.78 7.95 3.19
N GLU A 322 15.95 8.87 4.15
CA GLU A 322 15.55 8.62 5.54
C GLU A 322 14.03 8.42 5.67
N CYS A 323 13.23 9.16 4.91
CA CYS A 323 11.78 8.95 4.87
C CYS A 323 11.40 7.59 4.27
N ALA A 324 12.12 7.12 3.26
CA ALA A 324 11.93 5.79 2.69
C ALA A 324 12.28 4.70 3.71
N ALA A 325 13.44 4.81 4.36
CA ALA A 325 13.88 3.89 5.42
C ALA A 325 12.92 3.91 6.62
N LEU A 326 12.34 5.06 6.95
CA LEU A 326 11.32 5.22 8.00
C LEU A 326 10.01 4.48 7.69
N GLN A 327 9.73 4.21 6.41
CA GLN A 327 8.61 3.35 5.98
C GLN A 327 9.05 1.89 5.76
N GLY A 328 10.33 1.58 5.96
CA GLY A 328 10.89 0.24 5.83
C GLY A 328 11.28 -0.16 4.41
N TYR A 329 11.33 0.79 3.46
CA TYR A 329 11.90 0.51 2.14
C TYR A 329 13.41 0.31 2.24
N PRO A 330 13.98 -0.63 1.48
CA PRO A 330 15.42 -0.85 1.45
C PRO A 330 16.13 0.34 0.80
N ILE A 331 17.03 0.99 1.52
CA ILE A 331 17.82 2.14 1.06
C ILE A 331 19.30 1.89 1.35
N TYR A 332 20.13 1.89 0.33
CA TYR A 332 21.58 1.83 0.46
C TYR A 332 22.15 3.23 0.79
N PRO A 333 23.10 3.36 1.72
CA PRO A 333 23.64 2.34 2.64
C PRO A 333 22.90 2.30 4.00
N ILE A 334 21.72 2.88 4.12
CA ILE A 334 21.05 3.08 5.42
C ILE A 334 20.65 1.72 6.05
N ASN A 335 19.78 0.97 5.40
CA ASN A 335 19.21 -0.27 5.94
C ASN A 335 19.35 -1.48 5.01
N THR A 336 20.10 -1.35 3.92
CA THR A 336 20.54 -2.46 3.07
C THR A 336 22.00 -2.26 2.66
N GLN A 337 22.76 -3.34 2.51
CA GLN A 337 24.12 -3.35 2.00
C GLN A 337 24.16 -3.66 0.48
N ASN A 338 23.02 -4.01 -0.10
CA ASN A 338 22.91 -4.29 -1.52
C ASN A 338 22.42 -3.05 -2.28
N ARG A 339 23.32 -2.45 -3.07
CA ARG A 339 23.02 -1.26 -3.88
C ARG A 339 22.01 -1.58 -4.99
N ASP A 340 22.07 -2.75 -5.58
CA ASP A 340 21.23 -3.15 -6.71
C ASP A 340 19.78 -3.40 -6.28
N HIS A 341 19.56 -3.64 -4.97
CA HIS A 341 18.25 -3.79 -4.34
C HIS A 341 17.90 -2.59 -3.45
N SER A 342 18.35 -1.39 -3.82
CA SER A 342 17.97 -0.15 -3.16
C SER A 342 16.79 0.49 -3.86
N PHE A 343 15.81 0.94 -3.06
CA PHE A 343 14.62 1.60 -3.60
C PHE A 343 14.98 2.93 -4.30
N VAL A 344 14.55 3.08 -5.53
CA VAL A 344 14.86 4.23 -6.39
C VAL A 344 13.82 5.34 -6.17
N ILE A 345 14.30 6.57 -5.95
CA ILE A 345 13.48 7.77 -5.74
C ILE A 345 13.71 8.73 -6.93
N PRO A 346 12.96 8.59 -8.04
CA PRO A 346 13.22 9.33 -9.29
C PRO A 346 12.49 10.68 -9.37
N VAL A 347 11.99 11.19 -8.25
CA VAL A 347 11.18 12.40 -8.15
C VAL A 347 11.86 13.46 -7.28
N SER A 348 11.33 14.69 -7.27
CA SER A 348 11.82 15.74 -6.38
C SER A 348 11.56 15.43 -4.91
N ASP A 349 12.35 16.04 -4.00
CA ASP A 349 12.21 15.87 -2.55
C ASP A 349 10.76 16.09 -2.08
N ASN A 350 10.08 17.11 -2.59
CA ASN A 350 8.69 17.40 -2.23
C ASN A 350 7.72 16.28 -2.63
N GLN A 351 7.90 15.70 -3.81
CA GLN A 351 7.10 14.56 -4.25
C GLN A 351 7.44 13.31 -3.43
N ALA A 352 8.71 13.07 -3.13
CA ALA A 352 9.14 11.97 -2.30
C ALA A 352 8.52 12.04 -0.90
N TYR A 353 8.56 13.19 -0.24
CA TYR A 353 7.89 13.39 1.06
C TYR A 353 6.39 13.08 1.01
N LYS A 354 5.70 13.57 -0.03
CA LYS A 354 4.28 13.29 -0.24
C LYS A 354 4.04 11.79 -0.42
N GLN A 355 4.86 11.12 -1.20
CA GLN A 355 4.77 9.69 -1.49
C GLN A 355 4.99 8.85 -0.24
N PHE A 356 6.10 9.06 0.49
CA PHE A 356 6.38 8.30 1.71
C PHE A 356 5.39 8.60 2.84
N GLY A 357 4.89 9.83 2.94
CA GLY A 357 3.83 10.19 3.88
C GLY A 357 2.49 9.49 3.61
N ASN A 358 2.18 9.20 2.35
CA ASN A 358 1.00 8.42 1.95
C ASN A 358 1.23 6.90 1.97
N SER A 359 2.48 6.45 2.01
CA SER A 359 2.80 5.04 1.95
C SER A 359 2.46 4.28 3.24
N VAL A 360 2.51 2.97 3.16
CA VAL A 360 2.35 2.04 4.27
C VAL A 360 3.70 1.74 4.93
N VAL A 361 3.70 1.21 6.16
CA VAL A 361 4.88 0.59 6.78
C VAL A 361 5.08 -0.78 6.11
N MET A 362 5.99 -0.84 5.14
CA MET A 362 6.19 -2.00 4.27
C MET A 362 6.44 -3.30 5.05
N PRO A 363 7.35 -3.36 6.06
CA PRO A 363 7.60 -4.61 6.79
C PRO A 363 6.40 -5.08 7.64
N LEU A 364 5.52 -4.18 8.10
CA LEU A 364 4.28 -4.59 8.77
C LEU A 364 3.30 -5.21 7.77
N VAL A 365 3.13 -4.60 6.59
CA VAL A 365 2.29 -5.18 5.51
C VAL A 365 2.85 -6.53 5.08
N GLN A 366 4.19 -6.68 5.01
CA GLN A 366 4.84 -7.95 4.71
C GLN A 366 4.54 -9.02 5.76
N ALA A 367 4.63 -8.69 7.05
CA ALA A 367 4.34 -9.64 8.14
C ALA A 367 2.86 -10.09 8.16
N ILE A 368 1.92 -9.19 7.85
CA ILE A 368 0.50 -9.55 7.67
C ILE A 368 0.34 -10.42 6.41
N GLY A 369 1.00 -10.06 5.32
CA GLY A 369 0.99 -10.79 4.05
C GLY A 369 1.56 -12.21 4.18
N GLU A 370 2.55 -12.43 5.04
CA GLU A 370 3.10 -13.76 5.33
C GLU A 370 2.07 -14.66 6.00
N VAL A 371 1.35 -14.16 7.01
CA VAL A 371 0.25 -14.91 7.65
C VAL A 371 -0.85 -15.22 6.63
N LEU A 372 -1.24 -14.23 5.82
CA LEU A 372 -2.25 -14.40 4.78
C LEU A 372 -1.85 -15.46 3.75
N ARG A 373 -0.60 -15.41 3.25
CA ARG A 373 -0.03 -16.42 2.36
C ARG A 373 -0.10 -17.82 2.98
N ASN A 374 0.37 -17.97 4.21
CA ASN A 374 0.42 -19.27 4.89
C ASN A 374 -0.99 -19.85 5.11
N GLN A 375 -1.96 -19.01 5.51
CA GLN A 375 -3.35 -19.44 5.65
C GLN A 375 -3.95 -19.80 4.28
N LEU A 376 -3.70 -19.02 3.22
CA LEU A 376 -4.20 -19.32 1.88
C LEU A 376 -3.66 -20.63 1.33
N LEU A 377 -2.35 -20.90 1.50
CA LEU A 377 -1.73 -22.16 1.09
C LEU A 377 -2.27 -23.35 1.86
N ASN A 378 -2.57 -23.17 3.16
CA ASN A 378 -3.20 -24.21 3.97
C ASN A 378 -4.64 -24.51 3.51
N LEU A 379 -5.42 -23.46 3.26
CA LEU A 379 -6.79 -23.58 2.76
C LEU A 379 -6.87 -24.22 1.37
N ASP A 380 -5.91 -23.93 0.51
CA ASP A 380 -5.79 -24.55 -0.82
C ASP A 380 -5.16 -25.98 -0.78
N GLY A 381 -4.77 -26.48 0.40
CA GLY A 381 -4.15 -27.80 0.56
C GLY A 381 -2.69 -27.90 0.10
N ARG A 382 -2.08 -26.84 -0.39
CA ARG A 382 -0.72 -26.84 -0.98
C ARG A 382 0.41 -27.02 0.03
N ASN A 383 0.20 -26.67 1.29
CA ASN A 383 1.22 -26.81 2.34
C ASN A 383 1.51 -28.27 2.73
N ILE A 384 0.58 -29.19 2.50
CA ILE A 384 0.78 -30.62 2.76
C ILE A 384 1.80 -31.18 1.79
N GLU A 385 1.70 -30.84 0.51
CA GLU A 385 2.62 -31.30 -0.53
C GLU A 385 4.05 -30.75 -0.37
N LEU A 386 4.23 -29.51 0.12
CA LEU A 386 5.55 -28.93 0.38
C LEU A 386 6.27 -29.61 1.54
N ARG A 387 5.57 -29.94 2.63
CA ARG A 387 6.12 -30.70 3.76
C ARG A 387 6.55 -32.11 3.34
N ASP A 388 5.76 -32.76 2.50
CA ASP A 388 6.06 -34.11 2.01
C ASP A 388 7.28 -34.12 1.07
N ARG A 389 7.47 -33.05 0.24
CA ARG A 389 8.66 -32.89 -0.62
C ARG A 389 9.94 -32.60 0.18
N ILE A 390 9.87 -31.79 1.21
CA ILE A 390 11.02 -31.49 2.09
C ILE A 390 11.34 -32.69 2.98
N GLY A 391 10.34 -33.39 3.49
CA GLY A 391 10.52 -34.62 4.29
C GLY A 391 11.05 -35.82 3.49
N ALA A 392 10.88 -35.84 2.17
CA ALA A 392 11.40 -36.85 1.27
C ALA A 392 12.84 -36.56 0.77
N ALA A 393 13.37 -35.36 1.04
CA ALA A 393 14.69 -34.92 0.65
C ALA A 393 15.72 -34.92 1.81
N ILE A 394 15.30 -35.34 3.02
CA ILE A 394 16.14 -35.61 4.20
C ILE A 394 16.15 -37.12 4.45
#